data_590331614b60d477090c1bbf2beb6684
#
_entry.id   590331614b60d477090c1bbf2beb6684
#
_cell.length_a   1.000
_cell.length_b   1.000
_cell.length_c   1.000
_cell.angle_alpha   90.00
_cell.angle_beta   90.00
_cell.angle_gamma   90.00
#
_symmetry.space_group_name_H-M   'P 1'
#
loop_
_entity.id
_entity.type
_entity.pdbx_description
1 polymer ?
#
loop_
_entity_poly.entity_id
_entity_poly.type
_entity_poly.pdbx_seq_one_letter_code
_entity_poly.pdbx_strand_id
1 'polypeptide(L)'
;MAVYSYAEQFEQALQQKYEKELTSYALEQSNPQVKFINAQTIKLPNITVSGYKDHNRSNMGFNTGSISNEWEPKKLAHDRDIEFPLDPMDIDETNLVIEVANVQNTFETEQAIPERDSYRYSKLYSEAKTYEANGAVVDTTTTLTTANILDWFDDQMEKMDDAGVPSEGRILYVIPSIHKMIKQAEGLTRNIDVNSNNGKIDRRVYSLDDVEITKVPSGRMKTKYNFTNGCVAAGDAKQIYLSLIHISEPTRL
;
A
#
# COMPACT_ATOMS: atom_id res chain seq x y z
N MET A 1 -0.93 -30.57 16.95
CA MET A 1 -2.11 -31.42 16.67
C MET A 1 -3.25 -30.46 16.35
N ALA A 2 -3.81 -30.55 15.17
CA ALA A 2 -4.97 -29.74 14.82
C ALA A 2 -6.19 -30.24 15.62
N VAL A 3 -7.00 -29.29 16.11
CA VAL A 3 -8.26 -29.60 16.81
C VAL A 3 -9.41 -29.25 15.88
N TYR A 4 -10.11 -30.26 15.40
CA TYR A 4 -11.29 -30.09 14.57
C TYR A 4 -12.55 -30.07 15.45
N SER A 5 -13.49 -29.19 15.12
CA SER A 5 -14.79 -29.15 15.75
C SER A 5 -15.81 -29.88 14.87
N TYR A 6 -16.30 -31.01 15.34
CA TYR A 6 -17.31 -31.80 14.65
C TYR A 6 -18.69 -31.28 15.06
N ALA A 7 -19.49 -30.86 14.09
CA ALA A 7 -20.84 -30.39 14.33
C ALA A 7 -21.85 -31.36 13.73
N GLU A 8 -22.85 -31.77 14.52
CA GLU A 8 -23.87 -32.72 14.11
C GLU A 8 -24.84 -32.16 13.05
N GLN A 9 -25.02 -30.84 13.00
CA GLN A 9 -25.78 -30.16 11.94
C GLN A 9 -25.26 -28.73 11.76
N PHE A 10 -24.84 -28.38 10.57
CA PHE A 10 -24.56 -27.01 10.17
C PHE A 10 -25.71 -26.50 9.28
N GLU A 11 -26.66 -25.78 9.87
CA GLU A 11 -27.76 -25.16 9.12
C GLU A 11 -27.38 -23.81 8.49
N GLN A 12 -26.23 -23.24 8.83
CA GLN A 12 -25.87 -21.89 8.37
C GLN A 12 -24.41 -21.80 7.96
N ALA A 13 -24.15 -20.84 7.07
CA ALA A 13 -22.85 -20.53 6.58
C ALA A 13 -21.83 -20.35 7.71
N LEU A 14 -20.63 -20.89 7.48
CA LEU A 14 -19.50 -20.75 8.37
C LEU A 14 -19.33 -19.31 8.83
N GLN A 15 -19.28 -19.06 10.14
CA GLN A 15 -18.97 -17.73 10.66
C GLN A 15 -17.49 -17.44 10.43
N GLN A 16 -17.21 -16.78 9.34
CA GLN A 16 -15.87 -16.34 8.98
C GLN A 16 -15.68 -14.87 9.35
N LYS A 17 -14.46 -14.52 9.63
CA LYS A 17 -14.09 -13.12 9.83
C LYS A 17 -14.20 -12.35 8.52
N TYR A 18 -14.97 -11.26 8.53
CA TYR A 18 -15.03 -10.37 7.38
C TYR A 18 -13.79 -9.48 7.34
N GLU A 19 -12.90 -9.74 6.41
CA GLU A 19 -11.76 -8.89 6.14
C GLU A 19 -11.94 -8.13 4.84
N LYS A 20 -11.47 -6.91 4.84
CA LYS A 20 -11.45 -6.10 3.62
C LYS A 20 -10.45 -6.72 2.63
N GLU A 21 -10.82 -6.72 1.35
CA GLU A 21 -9.92 -7.10 0.26
C GLU A 21 -8.59 -6.33 0.32
N LEU A 22 -7.62 -6.77 -0.47
CA LEU A 22 -6.29 -6.17 -0.55
C LEU A 22 -6.39 -4.66 -0.86
N THR A 23 -5.90 -3.84 0.06
CA THR A 23 -5.95 -2.38 -0.10
C THR A 23 -4.70 -1.83 -0.77
N SER A 24 -3.62 -2.59 -0.77
CA SER A 24 -2.34 -2.23 -1.38
C SER A 24 -2.19 -2.74 -2.82
N TYR A 25 -3.30 -3.02 -3.52
CA TYR A 25 -3.28 -3.55 -4.88
C TYR A 25 -2.46 -2.70 -5.86
N ALA A 26 -2.59 -1.38 -5.78
CA ALA A 26 -1.84 -0.47 -6.64
C ALA A 26 -0.30 -0.60 -6.49
N LEU A 27 0.18 -1.14 -5.35
CA LEU A 27 1.59 -1.40 -5.11
C LEU A 27 2.10 -2.71 -5.72
N GLU A 28 1.23 -3.51 -6.33
CA GLU A 28 1.60 -4.78 -6.97
C GLU A 28 2.16 -4.61 -8.39
N GLN A 29 2.07 -3.42 -8.95
CA GLN A 29 2.58 -3.16 -10.29
C GLN A 29 4.09 -3.44 -10.34
N SER A 30 4.47 -4.43 -11.13
CA SER A 30 5.87 -4.81 -11.31
C SER A 30 6.51 -4.04 -12.45
N ASN A 31 7.74 -3.54 -12.22
CA ASN A 31 8.55 -2.99 -13.28
C ASN A 31 9.09 -4.14 -14.16
N PRO A 32 8.79 -4.19 -15.48
CA PRO A 32 9.26 -5.25 -16.38
C PRO A 32 10.78 -5.26 -16.57
N GLN A 33 11.48 -4.20 -16.16
CA GLN A 33 12.94 -4.09 -16.28
C GLN A 33 13.70 -4.73 -15.10
N VAL A 34 12.99 -5.25 -14.10
CA VAL A 34 13.62 -5.93 -12.96
C VAL A 34 14.25 -7.23 -13.40
N LYS A 35 15.52 -7.43 -13.07
CA LYS A 35 16.23 -8.69 -13.30
C LYS A 35 16.38 -9.47 -12.01
N PHE A 36 15.91 -10.71 -12.01
CA PHE A 36 16.21 -11.67 -10.95
C PHE A 36 17.61 -12.25 -11.16
N ILE A 37 18.44 -12.18 -10.11
CA ILE A 37 19.77 -12.82 -10.12
C ILE A 37 19.67 -14.21 -9.50
N ASN A 38 18.90 -14.30 -8.41
CA ASN A 38 18.59 -15.53 -7.70
C ASN A 38 17.21 -15.36 -7.01
N ALA A 39 16.74 -16.39 -6.33
CA ALA A 39 15.44 -16.40 -5.67
C ALA A 39 15.24 -15.25 -4.64
N GLN A 40 16.32 -14.65 -4.14
CA GLN A 40 16.27 -13.65 -3.06
C GLN A 40 16.76 -12.27 -3.47
N THR A 41 17.29 -12.09 -4.68
CA THR A 41 17.91 -10.82 -5.06
C THR A 41 17.41 -10.38 -6.43
N ILE A 42 16.87 -9.18 -6.46
CA ILE A 42 16.49 -8.47 -7.69
C ILE A 42 17.46 -7.32 -7.94
N LYS A 43 17.68 -6.96 -9.20
CA LYS A 43 18.42 -5.76 -9.59
C LYS A 43 17.51 -4.79 -10.30
N LEU A 44 17.59 -3.53 -9.90
CA LEU A 44 16.92 -2.42 -10.54
C LEU A 44 17.95 -1.63 -11.36
N PRO A 45 17.66 -1.33 -12.66
CA PRO A 45 18.53 -0.48 -13.43
C PRO A 45 18.38 0.98 -13.02
N ASN A 46 19.50 1.67 -12.88
CA ASN A 46 19.54 3.11 -12.66
C ASN A 46 20.45 3.73 -13.72
N ILE A 47 19.94 4.71 -14.49
CA ILE A 47 20.68 5.43 -15.52
C ILE A 47 20.77 6.89 -15.13
N THR A 48 21.98 7.40 -15.05
CA THR A 48 22.23 8.82 -14.87
C THR A 48 22.88 9.42 -16.11
N VAL A 49 22.42 10.62 -16.49
CA VAL A 49 22.93 11.35 -17.64
C VAL A 49 23.37 12.76 -17.21
N SER A 50 24.41 13.27 -17.83
CA SER A 50 24.81 14.66 -17.61
C SER A 50 23.83 15.63 -18.28
N GLY A 51 23.65 16.82 -17.69
CA GLY A 51 22.87 17.92 -18.30
C GLY A 51 23.58 18.57 -19.51
N TYR A 52 22.88 19.54 -20.10
CA TYR A 52 23.44 20.38 -21.15
C TYR A 52 24.61 21.20 -20.63
N LYS A 53 25.55 21.50 -21.54
CA LYS A 53 26.66 22.43 -21.30
C LYS A 53 26.59 23.57 -22.30
N ASP A 54 27.09 24.75 -21.90
CA ASP A 54 27.16 25.90 -22.83
C ASP A 54 28.04 25.57 -24.06
N HIS A 55 27.56 25.98 -25.22
CA HIS A 55 28.27 25.75 -26.45
C HIS A 55 29.53 26.63 -26.53
N ASN A 56 30.68 26.03 -26.66
CA ASN A 56 31.92 26.74 -26.87
C ASN A 56 32.17 26.91 -28.41
N ARG A 57 31.97 28.12 -28.88
CA ARG A 57 32.16 28.46 -30.32
C ARG A 57 33.61 28.42 -30.77
N SER A 58 34.57 28.38 -29.86
CA SER A 58 35.98 28.26 -30.17
C SER A 58 36.39 26.82 -30.51
N ASN A 59 35.58 25.83 -30.17
CA ASN A 59 35.80 24.42 -30.51
C ASN A 59 34.76 23.97 -31.54
N MET A 60 35.23 23.51 -32.68
CA MET A 60 34.37 22.86 -33.67
C MET A 60 33.94 21.49 -33.17
N GLY A 61 32.84 21.40 -32.45
CA GLY A 61 32.28 20.14 -31.93
C GLY A 61 31.21 20.33 -30.88
N PHE A 62 30.46 19.27 -30.65
CA PHE A 62 29.47 19.23 -29.57
C PHE A 62 30.15 18.89 -28.25
N ASN A 63 29.57 19.41 -27.15
CA ASN A 63 29.99 19.03 -25.79
C ASN A 63 29.69 17.53 -25.53
N THR A 64 30.68 16.82 -25.04
CA THR A 64 30.50 15.40 -24.68
C THR A 64 29.80 15.31 -23.32
N GLY A 65 28.68 14.58 -23.28
CA GLY A 65 27.99 14.20 -22.05
C GLY A 65 28.53 12.89 -21.49
N SER A 66 28.26 12.64 -20.22
CA SER A 66 28.52 11.36 -19.56
C SER A 66 27.21 10.61 -19.32
N ILE A 67 27.25 9.31 -19.53
CA ILE A 67 26.14 8.39 -19.22
C ILE A 67 26.73 7.34 -18.29
N SER A 68 26.08 7.09 -17.15
CA SER A 68 26.41 5.95 -16.29
C SER A 68 25.17 5.09 -16.06
N ASN A 69 25.38 3.79 -15.99
CA ASN A 69 24.34 2.79 -15.69
C ASN A 69 24.82 1.95 -14.52
N GLU A 70 24.05 1.96 -13.45
CA GLU A 70 24.28 1.13 -12.28
C GLU A 70 23.09 0.21 -12.04
N TRP A 71 23.38 -0.99 -11.55
CA TRP A 71 22.38 -1.95 -11.16
C TRP A 71 22.33 -2.02 -9.64
N GLU A 72 21.27 -1.47 -9.03
CA GLU A 72 21.08 -1.50 -7.59
C GLU A 72 20.50 -2.85 -7.16
N PRO A 73 21.23 -3.65 -6.35
CA PRO A 73 20.70 -4.91 -5.85
C PRO A 73 19.75 -4.65 -4.68
N LYS A 74 18.54 -5.19 -4.74
CA LYS A 74 17.57 -5.23 -3.63
C LYS A 74 17.35 -6.66 -3.18
N LYS A 75 17.44 -6.89 -1.87
CA LYS A 75 17.25 -8.20 -1.26
C LYS A 75 15.80 -8.43 -0.87
N LEU A 76 15.22 -9.54 -1.31
CA LEU A 76 13.90 -9.98 -0.86
C LEU A 76 14.06 -10.66 0.50
N ALA A 77 13.47 -10.08 1.54
CA ALA A 77 13.65 -10.52 2.93
C ALA A 77 12.39 -11.16 3.53
N HIS A 78 11.29 -11.20 2.79
CA HIS A 78 10.01 -11.73 3.27
C HIS A 78 9.67 -12.99 2.47
N ASP A 79 10.04 -14.12 3.02
CA ASP A 79 9.78 -15.46 2.49
C ASP A 79 9.06 -16.27 3.57
N ARG A 80 7.83 -16.68 3.28
CA ARG A 80 6.95 -17.33 4.26
C ARG A 80 6.16 -18.44 3.61
N ASP A 81 5.99 -19.52 4.35
CA ASP A 81 5.21 -20.68 3.96
C ASP A 81 4.31 -21.16 5.11
N ILE A 82 3.32 -21.94 4.76
CA ILE A 82 2.47 -22.65 5.70
C ILE A 82 1.93 -23.91 5.01
N GLU A 83 1.85 -25.00 5.76
CA GLU A 83 1.27 -26.27 5.32
C GLU A 83 0.07 -26.63 6.20
N PHE A 84 -1.03 -26.99 5.57
CA PHE A 84 -2.22 -27.51 6.23
C PHE A 84 -2.39 -28.98 5.85
N PRO A 85 -2.07 -29.94 6.75
CA PRO A 85 -2.37 -31.35 6.50
C PRO A 85 -3.89 -31.57 6.61
N LEU A 86 -4.48 -32.16 5.57
CA LEU A 86 -5.90 -32.52 5.53
C LEU A 86 -6.05 -34.03 5.30
N ASP A 87 -6.83 -34.68 6.15
CA ASP A 87 -7.19 -36.07 5.99
C ASP A 87 -8.58 -36.20 5.32
N PRO A 88 -8.77 -37.06 4.30
CA PRO A 88 -10.07 -37.30 3.70
C PRO A 88 -11.17 -37.69 4.67
N MET A 89 -10.85 -38.43 5.74
CA MET A 89 -11.83 -38.80 6.76
C MET A 89 -12.30 -37.58 7.57
N ASP A 90 -11.41 -36.65 7.88
CA ASP A 90 -11.75 -35.40 8.59
C ASP A 90 -12.67 -34.50 7.74
N ILE A 91 -12.51 -34.54 6.42
CA ILE A 91 -13.37 -33.81 5.47
C ILE A 91 -14.80 -34.34 5.53
N ASP A 92 -14.98 -35.64 5.48
CA ASP A 92 -16.29 -36.30 5.55
C ASP A 92 -16.97 -36.11 6.92
N GLU A 93 -16.25 -36.27 8.00
CA GLU A 93 -16.78 -36.12 9.37
C GLU A 93 -17.18 -34.70 9.70
N THR A 94 -16.56 -33.67 9.06
CA THR A 94 -16.90 -32.26 9.23
C THR A 94 -17.97 -31.76 8.25
N ASN A 95 -18.66 -32.64 7.52
CA ASN A 95 -19.63 -32.27 6.47
C ASN A 95 -19.04 -31.29 5.43
N LEU A 96 -17.85 -31.55 4.93
CA LEU A 96 -17.13 -30.75 3.94
C LEU A 96 -16.73 -29.32 4.41
N VAL A 97 -16.87 -29.01 5.69
CA VAL A 97 -16.45 -27.69 6.21
C VAL A 97 -14.94 -27.50 6.07
N ILE A 98 -14.16 -28.59 6.27
CA ILE A 98 -12.69 -28.60 6.12
C ILE A 98 -12.31 -29.04 4.69
N GLU A 99 -13.05 -28.62 3.69
CA GLU A 99 -12.65 -28.80 2.31
C GLU A 99 -11.45 -27.90 1.97
N VAL A 100 -10.56 -28.36 1.10
CA VAL A 100 -9.35 -27.63 0.67
C VAL A 100 -9.68 -26.20 0.24
N ALA A 101 -10.75 -26.02 -0.55
CA ALA A 101 -11.18 -24.71 -1.03
C ALA A 101 -11.59 -23.77 0.11
N ASN A 102 -12.32 -24.28 1.10
CA ASN A 102 -12.75 -23.49 2.25
C ASN A 102 -11.58 -23.08 3.15
N VAL A 103 -10.65 -24.01 3.41
CA VAL A 103 -9.44 -23.73 4.18
C VAL A 103 -8.58 -22.69 3.47
N GLN A 104 -8.38 -22.84 2.16
CA GLN A 104 -7.61 -21.89 1.36
C GLN A 104 -8.27 -20.50 1.34
N ASN A 105 -9.58 -20.40 1.10
CA ASN A 105 -10.29 -19.12 1.09
C ASN A 105 -10.23 -18.42 2.45
N THR A 106 -10.43 -19.18 3.53
CA THR A 106 -10.37 -18.65 4.89
C THR A 106 -8.97 -18.15 5.21
N PHE A 107 -7.94 -18.94 4.90
CA PHE A 107 -6.55 -18.53 5.09
C PHE A 107 -6.21 -17.26 4.29
N GLU A 108 -6.56 -17.21 3.00
CA GLU A 108 -6.28 -16.06 2.15
C GLU A 108 -6.95 -14.80 2.70
N THR A 109 -8.24 -14.90 3.05
CA THR A 109 -9.03 -13.74 3.50
C THR A 109 -8.62 -13.26 4.89
N GLU A 110 -8.42 -14.18 5.85
CA GLU A 110 -8.21 -13.82 7.25
C GLU A 110 -6.75 -13.59 7.63
N GLN A 111 -5.81 -14.19 6.89
CA GLN A 111 -4.39 -14.15 7.24
C GLN A 111 -3.53 -13.54 6.14
N ALA A 112 -3.58 -14.06 4.91
CA ALA A 112 -2.64 -13.68 3.86
C ALA A 112 -2.85 -12.24 3.38
N ILE A 113 -4.09 -11.82 3.11
CA ILE A 113 -4.40 -10.44 2.69
C ILE A 113 -4.02 -9.40 3.75
N PRO A 114 -4.42 -9.54 5.03
CA PRO A 114 -3.99 -8.62 6.08
C PRO A 114 -2.48 -8.56 6.29
N GLU A 115 -1.79 -9.68 6.16
CA GLU A 115 -0.35 -9.75 6.29
C GLU A 115 0.37 -9.02 5.14
N ARG A 116 -0.06 -9.23 3.88
CA ARG A 116 0.49 -8.53 2.71
C ARG A 116 0.35 -7.03 2.83
N ASP A 117 -0.84 -6.54 3.20
CA ASP A 117 -1.08 -5.11 3.43
C ASP A 117 -0.18 -4.56 4.54
N SER A 118 -0.15 -5.23 5.68
CA SER A 118 0.63 -4.80 6.85
C SER A 118 2.13 -4.77 6.55
N TYR A 119 2.64 -5.76 5.82
CA TYR A 119 4.03 -5.80 5.39
C TYR A 119 4.35 -4.62 4.45
N ARG A 120 3.52 -4.39 3.43
CA ARG A 120 3.74 -3.32 2.45
C ARG A 120 3.75 -1.95 3.10
N TYR A 121 2.74 -1.63 3.92
CA TYR A 121 2.68 -0.32 4.58
C TYR A 121 3.82 -0.11 5.58
N SER A 122 4.18 -1.12 6.36
CA SER A 122 5.32 -1.01 7.27
C SER A 122 6.64 -0.87 6.53
N LYS A 123 6.79 -1.55 5.39
CA LYS A 123 7.98 -1.45 4.53
C LYS A 123 8.07 -0.09 3.86
N LEU A 124 6.95 0.45 3.32
CA LEU A 124 6.90 1.81 2.78
C LEU A 124 7.34 2.85 3.83
N TYR A 125 6.84 2.75 5.05
CA TYR A 125 7.27 3.65 6.12
C TYR A 125 8.78 3.53 6.41
N SER A 126 9.30 2.31 6.48
CA SER A 126 10.73 2.06 6.71
C SER A 126 11.60 2.62 5.59
N GLU A 127 11.19 2.44 4.33
CA GLU A 127 11.90 2.99 3.17
C GLU A 127 11.79 4.52 3.13
N ALA A 128 10.61 5.09 3.36
CA ALA A 128 10.44 6.54 3.42
C ALA A 128 11.37 7.17 4.46
N LYS A 129 11.49 6.55 5.63
CA LYS A 129 12.42 7.01 6.67
C LYS A 129 13.89 6.92 6.25
N THR A 130 14.24 5.92 5.44
CA THR A 130 15.61 5.79 4.91
C THR A 130 15.93 6.85 3.87
N TYR A 131 14.93 7.26 3.09
CA TYR A 131 15.06 8.23 2.00
C TYR A 131 14.65 9.66 2.39
N GLU A 132 14.49 9.99 3.67
CA GLU A 132 14.18 11.36 4.12
C GLU A 132 15.17 12.40 3.60
N ALA A 133 16.45 12.06 3.52
CA ALA A 133 17.49 12.92 2.96
C ALA A 133 17.36 13.15 1.45
N ASN A 134 16.60 12.32 0.75
CA ASN A 134 16.39 12.34 -0.70
C ASN A 134 14.98 12.81 -1.09
N GLY A 135 14.27 13.48 -0.18
CA GLY A 135 12.99 14.12 -0.44
C GLY A 135 11.75 13.34 0.05
N ALA A 136 11.92 12.14 0.63
CA ALA A 136 10.80 11.51 1.30
C ALA A 136 10.46 12.27 2.61
N VAL A 137 9.18 12.50 2.86
CA VAL A 137 8.73 13.26 4.04
C VAL A 137 8.04 12.31 5.02
N VAL A 138 8.58 12.23 6.24
CA VAL A 138 7.95 11.50 7.35
C VAL A 138 7.63 12.47 8.47
N ASP A 139 6.37 12.91 8.54
CA ASP A 139 5.90 13.78 9.61
C ASP A 139 5.41 12.95 10.80
N THR A 140 6.07 13.14 11.94
CA THR A 140 5.73 12.48 13.21
C THR A 140 5.26 13.45 14.29
N THR A 141 5.16 14.73 13.97
CA THR A 141 4.96 15.82 14.91
C THR A 141 3.59 16.48 14.80
N THR A 142 3.03 16.55 13.60
CA THR A 142 1.76 17.23 13.37
C THR A 142 0.57 16.40 13.87
N THR A 143 -0.22 17.01 14.76
CA THR A 143 -1.51 16.44 15.19
C THR A 143 -2.59 16.87 14.21
N LEU A 144 -3.17 15.90 13.48
CA LEU A 144 -4.23 16.16 12.52
C LEU A 144 -5.57 16.38 13.21
N THR A 145 -6.28 17.41 12.78
CA THR A 145 -7.62 17.78 13.22
C THR A 145 -8.52 18.08 12.01
N THR A 146 -9.82 18.22 12.24
CA THR A 146 -10.76 18.61 11.17
C THR A 146 -10.48 20.00 10.58
N ALA A 147 -9.81 20.86 11.33
CA ALA A 147 -9.50 22.22 10.90
C ALA A 147 -8.22 22.30 10.05
N ASN A 148 -7.21 21.46 10.32
CA ASN A 148 -5.90 21.57 9.67
C ASN A 148 -5.60 20.48 8.64
N ILE A 149 -6.49 19.49 8.47
CA ILE A 149 -6.22 18.34 7.62
C ILE A 149 -6.12 18.72 6.13
N LEU A 150 -6.88 19.70 5.67
CA LEU A 150 -6.82 20.16 4.29
C LEU A 150 -5.54 20.96 4.06
N ASP A 151 -5.25 21.93 4.93
CA ASP A 151 -4.01 22.72 4.86
C ASP A 151 -2.77 21.80 4.86
N TRP A 152 -2.79 20.77 5.72
CA TRP A 152 -1.71 19.77 5.74
C TRP A 152 -1.62 18.99 4.42
N PHE A 153 -2.75 18.63 3.83
CA PHE A 153 -2.79 17.93 2.55
C PHE A 153 -2.22 18.80 1.43
N ASP A 154 -2.66 20.06 1.38
CA ASP A 154 -2.20 21.03 0.39
C ASP A 154 -0.70 21.29 0.50
N ASP A 155 -0.16 21.41 1.72
CA ASP A 155 1.28 21.51 1.98
C ASP A 155 2.07 20.29 1.45
N GLN A 156 1.51 19.08 1.52
CA GLN A 156 2.18 17.91 0.97
C GLN A 156 2.08 17.87 -0.56
N MET A 157 0.96 18.31 -1.13
CA MET A 157 0.79 18.44 -2.58
C MET A 157 1.77 19.46 -3.15
N GLU A 158 1.92 20.64 -2.52
CA GLU A 158 2.90 21.64 -2.87
C GLU A 158 4.33 21.07 -2.90
N LYS A 159 4.73 20.34 -1.86
CA LYS A 159 6.05 19.69 -1.82
C LYS A 159 6.28 18.67 -2.94
N MET A 160 5.24 17.92 -3.32
CA MET A 160 5.34 16.98 -4.44
C MET A 160 5.45 17.72 -5.78
N ASP A 161 4.73 18.81 -5.95
CA ASP A 161 4.77 19.65 -7.15
C ASP A 161 6.12 20.35 -7.29
N ASP A 162 6.65 20.91 -6.22
CA ASP A 162 8.00 21.51 -6.18
C ASP A 162 9.11 20.47 -6.48
N ALA A 163 8.90 19.23 -6.08
CA ALA A 163 9.80 18.11 -6.44
C ALA A 163 9.60 17.61 -7.88
N GLY A 164 8.65 18.17 -8.64
CA GLY A 164 8.37 17.77 -10.03
C GLY A 164 7.72 16.40 -10.15
N VAL A 165 7.04 15.91 -9.11
CA VAL A 165 6.34 14.63 -9.17
C VAL A 165 5.04 14.78 -9.97
N PRO A 166 4.78 13.94 -11.00
CA PRO A 166 3.55 14.01 -11.78
C PRO A 166 2.29 13.96 -10.92
N SER A 167 1.25 14.67 -11.33
CA SER A 167 -0.04 14.68 -10.61
C SER A 167 -0.84 13.38 -10.81
N GLU A 168 -0.65 12.73 -11.96
CA GLU A 168 -1.28 11.43 -12.25
C GLU A 168 -0.64 10.31 -11.43
N GLY A 169 -1.45 9.37 -10.95
CA GLY A 169 -0.96 8.22 -10.20
C GLY A 169 -0.63 8.50 -8.72
N ARG A 170 -1.06 9.64 -8.19
CA ARG A 170 -0.99 9.92 -6.75
C ARG A 170 -2.11 9.20 -6.01
N ILE A 171 -1.78 8.50 -4.94
CA ILE A 171 -2.72 7.74 -4.11
C ILE A 171 -2.53 8.13 -2.65
N LEU A 172 -3.64 8.41 -1.98
CA LEU A 172 -3.68 8.70 -0.55
C LEU A 172 -4.29 7.53 0.22
N TYR A 173 -3.44 6.80 0.92
CA TYR A 173 -3.89 5.76 1.86
C TYR A 173 -4.22 6.39 3.21
N VAL A 174 -5.42 6.14 3.71
CA VAL A 174 -5.90 6.74 4.96
C VAL A 174 -6.57 5.70 5.86
N ILE A 175 -6.39 5.85 7.16
CA ILE A 175 -7.19 5.08 8.14
C ILE A 175 -8.60 5.66 8.26
N PRO A 176 -9.59 4.88 8.72
CA PRO A 176 -10.99 5.33 8.82
C PRO A 176 -11.20 6.60 9.66
N SER A 177 -10.38 6.81 10.69
CA SER A 177 -10.45 8.04 11.53
C SER A 177 -10.09 9.30 10.73
N ILE A 178 -9.02 9.24 9.93
CA ILE A 178 -8.60 10.35 9.07
C ILE A 178 -9.61 10.58 7.96
N HIS A 179 -10.10 9.53 7.31
CA HIS A 179 -11.15 9.67 6.31
C HIS A 179 -12.42 10.33 6.88
N LYS A 180 -12.76 10.05 8.16
CA LYS A 180 -13.84 10.77 8.86
C LYS A 180 -13.51 12.25 9.03
N MET A 181 -12.27 12.60 9.40
CA MET A 181 -11.82 13.99 9.54
C MET A 181 -11.89 14.74 8.22
N ILE A 182 -11.41 14.15 7.12
CA ILE A 182 -11.52 14.73 5.77
C ILE A 182 -12.99 15.02 5.44
N LYS A 183 -13.89 14.10 5.71
CA LYS A 183 -15.33 14.31 5.48
C LYS A 183 -15.94 15.43 6.33
N GLN A 184 -15.35 15.77 7.45
CA GLN A 184 -15.82 16.78 8.39
C GLN A 184 -15.02 18.08 8.28
N ALA A 185 -13.99 18.13 7.43
CA ALA A 185 -13.12 19.29 7.30
C ALA A 185 -13.90 20.53 6.88
N GLU A 186 -13.54 21.65 7.50
CA GLU A 186 -14.04 22.98 7.14
C GLU A 186 -13.42 23.38 5.81
N GLY A 187 -14.20 23.92 4.89
CA GLY A 187 -13.74 24.32 3.56
C GLY A 187 -14.11 23.37 2.41
N LEU A 188 -14.45 22.12 2.70
CA LEU A 188 -14.98 21.22 1.68
C LEU A 188 -16.41 21.66 1.29
N THR A 189 -16.55 22.29 0.12
CA THR A 189 -17.86 22.56 -0.47
C THR A 189 -18.48 21.26 -0.93
N ARG A 190 -19.44 20.75 -0.19
CA ARG A 190 -20.12 19.49 -0.51
C ARG A 190 -21.25 19.76 -1.50
N ASN A 191 -21.09 19.34 -2.72
CA ASN A 191 -22.21 19.17 -3.61
C ASN A 191 -23.01 17.94 -3.14
N ILE A 192 -24.15 18.17 -2.53
CA ILE A 192 -25.08 17.09 -2.16
C ILE A 192 -25.90 16.81 -3.41
N ASP A 193 -25.50 15.84 -4.20
CA ASP A 193 -26.33 15.30 -5.26
C ASP A 193 -27.46 14.48 -4.62
N VAL A 194 -28.61 15.10 -4.53
CA VAL A 194 -29.84 14.39 -4.21
C VAL A 194 -30.29 13.68 -5.48
N ASN A 195 -29.90 12.43 -5.61
CA ASN A 195 -30.37 11.60 -6.71
C ASN A 195 -31.90 11.44 -6.58
N SER A 196 -32.65 12.14 -7.42
CA SER A 196 -34.13 12.25 -7.36
C SER A 196 -34.84 10.90 -7.48
N ASN A 197 -34.13 9.85 -7.88
CA ASN A 197 -34.74 8.54 -8.16
C ASN A 197 -34.74 7.58 -6.93
N ASN A 198 -34.05 7.86 -5.82
CA ASN A 198 -33.95 6.92 -4.69
C ASN A 198 -33.84 7.55 -3.30
N GLY A 199 -33.91 8.86 -3.16
CA GLY A 199 -33.85 9.55 -1.85
C GLY A 199 -32.55 9.32 -1.05
N LYS A 200 -31.51 8.81 -1.66
CA LYS A 200 -30.22 8.55 -1.00
C LYS A 200 -29.27 9.74 -1.16
N ILE A 201 -28.78 10.24 -0.04
CA ILE A 201 -27.75 11.28 -0.01
C ILE A 201 -26.39 10.59 -0.05
N ASP A 202 -25.62 10.80 -1.12
CA ASP A 202 -24.23 10.33 -1.18
C ASP A 202 -23.29 11.36 -0.51
N ARG A 203 -22.57 10.91 0.50
CA ARG A 203 -21.61 11.70 1.26
C ARG A 203 -20.19 11.10 1.17
N ARG A 204 -19.94 10.29 0.14
CA ARG A 204 -18.62 9.65 -0.03
C ARG A 204 -17.63 10.64 -0.64
N VAL A 205 -16.41 10.63 -0.12
CA VAL A 205 -15.26 11.34 -0.71
C VAL A 205 -14.35 10.26 -1.29
N TYR A 206 -14.19 10.25 -2.60
CA TYR A 206 -13.39 9.28 -3.35
C TYR A 206 -12.03 9.83 -3.74
N SER A 207 -11.96 11.12 -4.04
CA SER A 207 -10.77 11.82 -4.46
C SER A 207 -10.72 13.19 -3.82
N LEU A 208 -9.53 13.73 -3.74
CA LEU A 208 -9.22 15.10 -3.34
C LEU A 208 -8.13 15.58 -4.30
N ASP A 209 -8.38 16.64 -5.08
CA ASP A 209 -7.45 17.21 -6.08
C ASP A 209 -6.82 16.15 -7.01
N ASP A 210 -7.66 15.31 -7.62
CA ASP A 210 -7.27 14.19 -8.49
C ASP A 210 -6.50 13.04 -7.80
N VAL A 211 -6.26 13.11 -6.48
CA VAL A 211 -5.65 12.04 -5.71
C VAL A 211 -6.71 11.03 -5.27
N GLU A 212 -6.52 9.77 -5.62
CA GLU A 212 -7.40 8.67 -5.20
C GLU A 212 -7.26 8.38 -3.71
N ILE A 213 -8.39 8.32 -2.98
CA ILE A 213 -8.39 8.03 -1.54
C ILE A 213 -8.74 6.57 -1.29
N THR A 214 -7.76 5.80 -0.82
CA THR A 214 -7.94 4.40 -0.43
C THR A 214 -8.00 4.25 1.10
N LYS A 215 -9.10 3.67 1.60
CA LYS A 215 -9.29 3.42 3.03
C LYS A 215 -8.66 2.10 3.46
N VAL A 216 -7.75 2.17 4.41
CA VAL A 216 -7.03 1.02 4.97
C VAL A 216 -7.47 0.78 6.42
N PRO A 217 -7.81 -0.46 6.81
CA PRO A 217 -8.07 -0.79 8.20
C PRO A 217 -6.90 -0.39 9.11
N SER A 218 -7.18 0.25 10.25
CA SER A 218 -6.12 0.76 11.15
C SER A 218 -5.17 -0.33 11.66
N GLY A 219 -5.65 -1.55 11.78
CA GLY A 219 -4.84 -2.70 12.17
C GLY A 219 -3.74 -3.06 11.17
N ARG A 220 -3.94 -2.74 9.88
CA ARG A 220 -2.99 -3.05 8.79
C ARG A 220 -1.99 -1.91 8.52
N MET A 221 -2.18 -0.74 9.12
CA MET A 221 -1.40 0.46 8.81
C MET A 221 -0.60 0.94 10.03
N LYS A 222 0.40 0.14 10.42
CA LYS A 222 1.32 0.46 11.52
C LYS A 222 2.77 0.41 11.07
N THR A 223 3.63 1.07 11.82
CA THR A 223 5.05 1.24 11.47
C THR A 223 5.86 -0.05 11.57
N LYS A 224 5.41 -1.03 12.37
CA LYS A 224 6.19 -2.23 12.63
C LYS A 224 5.28 -3.42 13.00
N TYR A 225 5.61 -4.58 12.46
CA TYR A 225 4.94 -5.84 12.76
C TYR A 225 5.92 -6.94 13.12
N ASN A 226 5.44 -7.88 13.92
CA ASN A 226 6.12 -9.15 14.17
C ASN A 226 5.45 -10.22 13.30
N PHE A 227 6.25 -10.83 12.44
CA PHE A 227 5.82 -11.87 11.51
C PHE A 227 6.24 -13.27 11.94
N THR A 228 6.67 -13.48 13.17
CA THR A 228 7.13 -14.82 13.63
C THR A 228 6.01 -15.84 13.63
N ASN A 229 4.82 -15.46 14.13
CA ASN A 229 3.62 -16.29 14.10
C ASN A 229 2.45 -15.45 13.63
N GLY A 230 2.10 -15.54 12.34
CA GLY A 230 1.10 -14.66 11.75
C GLY A 230 1.58 -13.21 11.66
N CYS A 231 0.64 -12.27 11.61
CA CYS A 231 0.91 -10.83 11.53
C CYS A 231 0.38 -10.11 12.78
N VAL A 232 1.26 -9.77 13.70
CA VAL A 232 0.89 -9.07 14.94
C VAL A 232 1.67 -7.76 15.02
N ALA A 233 0.98 -6.67 15.37
CA ALA A 233 1.66 -5.40 15.58
C ALA A 233 2.72 -5.50 16.70
N ALA A 234 3.92 -4.99 16.47
CA ALA A 234 4.97 -4.95 17.49
C ALA A 234 4.56 -4.04 18.66
N GLY A 235 5.06 -4.31 19.86
CA GLY A 235 4.69 -3.53 21.05
C GLY A 235 5.08 -2.05 20.98
N ASP A 236 6.09 -1.73 20.16
CA ASP A 236 6.57 -0.37 19.89
C ASP A 236 6.01 0.22 18.59
N ALA A 237 5.08 -0.48 17.92
CA ALA A 237 4.48 -0.04 16.68
C ALA A 237 3.59 1.19 16.87
N LYS A 238 3.85 2.23 16.11
CA LYS A 238 3.01 3.43 16.03
C LYS A 238 1.98 3.31 14.91
N GLN A 239 0.88 4.04 15.02
CA GLN A 239 -0.12 4.11 13.96
C GLN A 239 0.40 5.00 12.83
N ILE A 240 0.33 4.51 11.59
CA ILE A 240 0.42 5.35 10.41
C ILE A 240 -0.99 5.87 10.12
N TYR A 241 -1.16 7.17 10.13
CA TYR A 241 -2.48 7.79 9.97
C TYR A 241 -2.87 7.93 8.51
N LEU A 242 -1.90 8.31 7.69
CA LEU A 242 -2.07 8.46 6.25
C LEU A 242 -0.71 8.29 5.55
N SER A 243 -0.75 7.97 4.25
CA SER A 243 0.42 7.87 3.38
C SER A 243 0.03 8.36 1.99
N LEU A 244 0.67 9.44 1.54
CA LEU A 244 0.54 9.96 0.19
C LEU A 244 1.72 9.45 -0.62
N ILE A 245 1.45 8.75 -1.71
CA ILE A 245 2.47 8.17 -2.59
C ILE A 245 2.13 8.45 -4.06
N HIS A 246 3.17 8.47 -4.89
CA HIS A 246 3.04 8.50 -6.33
C HIS A 246 3.54 7.17 -6.90
N ILE A 247 2.74 6.55 -7.75
CA ILE A 247 3.11 5.33 -8.48
C ILE A 247 3.34 5.73 -9.93
N SER A 248 4.62 5.79 -10.33
CA SER A 248 4.98 6.01 -11.72
C SER A 248 4.70 4.76 -12.54
N GLU A 249 4.00 4.90 -13.66
CA GLU A 249 3.96 3.82 -14.64
C GLU A 249 5.37 3.50 -15.12
N PRO A 250 5.72 2.21 -15.30
CA PRO A 250 7.02 1.85 -15.86
C PRO A 250 7.09 2.43 -17.27
N THR A 251 8.01 3.37 -17.48
CA THR A 251 8.25 3.98 -18.78
C THR A 251 8.58 2.87 -19.78
N ARG A 252 7.69 2.64 -20.74
CA ARG A 252 8.01 1.80 -21.91
C ARG A 252 9.01 2.57 -22.74
N LEU A 253 10.24 2.13 -22.71
CA LEU A 253 11.25 2.51 -23.71
C LEU A 253 11.05 1.72 -24.99
#